data_e9490c84eb69c024f1b9124bf627be1f
#
_entry.id   e9490c84eb69c024f1b9124bf627be1f
#
_cell.length_a   1.000
_cell.length_b   1.000
_cell.length_c   1.000
_cell.angle_alpha   90.00
_cell.angle_beta   90.00
_cell.angle_gamma   90.00
#
_symmetry.space_group_name_H-M   'P 1'
#
loop_
_entity.id
_entity.type
_entity.pdbx_description
1 polymer ?
#
loop_
_entity_poly.entity_id
_entity_poly.type
_entity_poly.pdbx_seq_one_letter_code
_entity_poly.pdbx_strand_id
1 'polypeptide(L)'
;MAEDLKELTRTYVHQVWNQGKLELVDELVAPGCRTHDPAAPGGEFAGPEGVKQLVAMYRSAFPDTEFELKDLIEEGDKVAARIMARGTHKGTLMGIAPTGKRVSIGGIVITQFRDGKQVESWSSYDQLGMLQQLGVVPSMQAAPRT
;
A
#
# COMPACT_ATOMS: atom_id res chain seq x y z
N MET A 1 4.90 13.09 25.88
CA MET A 1 5.71 12.00 25.36
C MET A 1 5.62 11.94 23.86
N ALA A 2 6.75 11.73 23.22
CA ALA A 2 6.73 11.57 21.77
C ALA A 2 6.04 10.25 21.40
N GLU A 3 5.26 10.29 20.35
CA GLU A 3 4.66 9.09 19.81
C GLU A 3 5.75 8.19 19.21
N ASP A 4 5.57 6.87 19.36
CA ASP A 4 6.44 5.92 18.69
C ASP A 4 5.95 5.74 17.25
N LEU A 5 6.56 6.46 16.34
CA LEU A 5 6.12 6.48 14.94
C LEU A 5 6.27 5.12 14.26
N LYS A 6 7.29 4.35 14.66
CA LYS A 6 7.45 2.99 14.10
C LYS A 6 6.32 2.08 14.57
N GLU A 7 5.90 2.19 15.83
CA GLU A 7 4.76 1.41 16.32
C GLU A 7 3.46 1.81 15.63
N LEU A 8 3.25 3.11 15.41
CA LEU A 8 2.09 3.55 14.66
C LEU A 8 2.08 2.96 13.26
N THR A 9 3.25 2.91 12.62
CA THR A 9 3.39 2.32 11.28
C THR A 9 3.10 0.82 11.31
N ARG A 10 3.61 0.09 12.30
CA ARG A 10 3.33 -1.34 12.44
C ARG A 10 1.84 -1.61 12.63
N THR A 11 1.21 -0.83 13.49
CA THR A 11 -0.23 -0.94 13.74
C THR A 11 -1.02 -0.71 12.46
N TYR A 12 -0.65 0.32 11.72
CA TYR A 12 -1.31 0.66 10.46
C TYR A 12 -1.21 -0.49 9.46
N VAL A 13 -0.01 -1.02 9.26
CA VAL A 13 0.20 -2.10 8.29
C VAL A 13 -0.51 -3.38 8.74
N HIS A 14 -0.32 -3.79 10.00
CA HIS A 14 -0.86 -5.07 10.47
C HIS A 14 -2.37 -5.04 10.65
N GLN A 15 -2.94 -3.97 11.17
CA GLN A 15 -4.36 -3.95 11.49
C GLN A 15 -5.22 -3.37 10.37
N VAL A 16 -4.78 -2.30 9.74
CA VAL A 16 -5.57 -1.69 8.66
C VAL A 16 -5.40 -2.49 7.36
N TRP A 17 -4.16 -2.69 6.92
CA TRP A 17 -3.91 -3.35 5.64
C TRP A 17 -4.09 -4.86 5.69
N ASN A 18 -3.52 -5.54 6.71
CA ASN A 18 -3.59 -7.01 6.75
C ASN A 18 -4.91 -7.53 7.31
N GLN A 19 -5.50 -6.82 8.26
CA GLN A 19 -6.76 -7.28 8.89
C GLN A 19 -8.00 -6.54 8.39
N GLY A 20 -7.81 -5.46 7.64
CA GLY A 20 -8.94 -4.72 7.08
C GLY A 20 -9.73 -3.90 8.09
N LYS A 21 -9.11 -3.52 9.20
CA LYS A 21 -9.79 -2.75 10.26
C LYS A 21 -9.89 -1.28 9.88
N LEU A 22 -10.83 -0.95 9.01
CA LEU A 22 -10.98 0.40 8.48
C LEU A 22 -11.36 1.43 9.55
N GLU A 23 -11.97 0.97 10.65
CA GLU A 23 -12.34 1.87 11.76
C GLU A 23 -11.12 2.52 12.41
N LEU A 24 -9.94 1.90 12.31
CA LEU A 24 -8.71 2.47 12.85
C LEU A 24 -8.18 3.62 12.01
N VAL A 25 -8.59 3.71 10.75
CA VAL A 25 -8.10 4.75 9.84
C VAL A 25 -8.42 6.14 10.39
N ASP A 26 -9.61 6.33 10.97
CA ASP A 26 -9.99 7.62 11.52
C ASP A 26 -9.12 8.05 12.71
N GLU A 27 -8.54 7.09 13.42
CA GLU A 27 -7.63 7.36 14.53
C GLU A 27 -6.19 7.61 14.08
N LEU A 28 -5.78 6.97 12.99
CA LEU A 28 -4.39 6.96 12.54
C LEU A 28 -4.09 7.97 11.43
N VAL A 29 -5.11 8.46 10.75
CA VAL A 29 -4.96 9.32 9.57
C VAL A 29 -5.65 10.66 9.82
N ALA A 30 -4.92 11.75 9.62
CA ALA A 30 -5.46 13.09 9.85
C ALA A 30 -6.48 13.46 8.78
N PRO A 31 -7.47 14.31 9.11
CA PRO A 31 -8.50 14.72 8.14
C PRO A 31 -7.93 15.34 6.87
N GLY A 32 -6.80 16.05 6.97
CA GLY A 32 -6.18 16.69 5.81
C GLY A 32 -5.08 15.87 5.17
N CYS A 33 -4.97 14.59 5.49
CA CYS A 33 -3.91 13.74 4.97
C CYS A 33 -3.97 13.62 3.46
N ARG A 34 -2.80 13.65 2.81
CA ARG A 34 -2.66 13.43 1.37
C ARG A 34 -1.85 12.17 1.17
N THR A 35 -2.45 11.20 0.49
CA THR A 35 -1.81 9.91 0.21
C THR A 35 -1.51 9.82 -1.28
N HIS A 36 -0.23 9.85 -1.62
CA HIS A 36 0.23 9.74 -3.00
C HIS A 36 0.50 8.28 -3.32
N ASP A 37 -0.28 7.74 -4.25
CA ASP A 37 -0.19 6.33 -4.61
C ASP A 37 -0.36 6.19 -6.12
N PRO A 38 0.47 5.36 -6.78
CA PRO A 38 0.38 5.19 -8.25
C PRO A 38 -0.99 4.72 -8.73
N ALA A 39 -1.75 4.02 -7.89
CA ALA A 39 -3.07 3.51 -8.26
C ALA A 39 -4.18 4.56 -8.11
N ALA A 40 -3.88 5.71 -7.50
CA ALA A 40 -4.88 6.74 -7.27
C ALA A 40 -5.24 7.48 -8.56
N PRO A 41 -6.53 7.69 -8.85
CA PRO A 41 -6.93 8.60 -9.91
C PRO A 41 -6.35 9.98 -9.62
N GLY A 42 -5.57 10.53 -10.55
CA GLY A 42 -4.88 11.79 -10.33
C GLY A 42 -3.68 11.71 -9.39
N GLY A 43 -3.28 10.49 -8.97
CA GLY A 43 -2.09 10.27 -8.16
C GLY A 43 -2.25 10.48 -6.67
N GLU A 44 -3.45 10.84 -6.18
CA GLU A 44 -3.62 11.22 -4.78
C GLU A 44 -4.98 10.81 -4.24
N PHE A 45 -4.98 10.30 -2.99
CA PHE A 45 -6.19 10.11 -2.19
C PHE A 45 -6.17 11.10 -1.04
N ALA A 46 -7.34 11.62 -0.66
CA ALA A 46 -7.45 12.64 0.38
C ALA A 46 -8.14 12.11 1.63
N GLY A 47 -7.54 12.42 2.78
CA GLY A 47 -8.10 12.18 4.11
C GLY A 47 -8.29 10.71 4.47
N PRO A 48 -8.94 10.44 5.61
CA PRO A 48 -9.23 9.07 6.03
C PRO A 48 -10.08 8.31 5.03
N GLU A 49 -11.05 8.96 4.41
CA GLU A 49 -11.91 8.30 3.42
C GLU A 49 -11.10 7.84 2.20
N GLY A 50 -10.13 8.65 1.78
CA GLY A 50 -9.26 8.26 0.67
C GLY A 50 -8.43 7.03 1.00
N VAL A 51 -7.91 6.94 2.22
CA VAL A 51 -7.16 5.77 2.67
C VAL A 51 -8.07 4.54 2.72
N LYS A 52 -9.30 4.70 3.22
CA LYS A 52 -10.26 3.58 3.25
C LYS A 52 -10.57 3.08 1.85
N GLN A 53 -10.73 3.98 0.88
CA GLN A 53 -10.93 3.60 -0.52
C GLN A 53 -9.75 2.81 -1.06
N LEU A 54 -8.53 3.27 -0.78
CA LEU A 54 -7.31 2.61 -1.24
C LEU A 54 -7.19 1.20 -0.66
N VAL A 55 -7.39 1.07 0.66
CA VAL A 55 -7.33 -0.23 1.33
C VAL A 55 -8.39 -1.17 0.78
N ALA A 56 -9.62 -0.69 0.65
CA ALA A 56 -10.74 -1.50 0.15
C ALA A 56 -10.47 -1.96 -1.28
N MET A 57 -9.92 -1.10 -2.12
CA MET A 57 -9.61 -1.44 -3.50
C MET A 57 -8.62 -2.61 -3.58
N TYR A 58 -7.51 -2.52 -2.85
CA TYR A 58 -6.51 -3.58 -2.89
C TYR A 58 -6.98 -4.85 -2.20
N ARG A 59 -7.71 -4.75 -1.08
CA ARG A 59 -8.20 -5.94 -0.40
C ARG A 59 -9.33 -6.64 -1.16
N SER A 60 -10.09 -5.89 -1.94
CA SER A 60 -11.10 -6.47 -2.84
C SER A 60 -10.44 -7.24 -3.97
N ALA A 61 -9.36 -6.68 -4.53
CA ALA A 61 -8.62 -7.33 -5.61
C ALA A 61 -7.80 -8.52 -5.12
N PHE A 62 -7.25 -8.43 -3.92
CA PHE A 62 -6.40 -9.46 -3.30
C PHE A 62 -6.93 -9.76 -1.90
N PRO A 63 -7.99 -10.60 -1.78
CA PRO A 63 -8.62 -10.86 -0.47
C PRO A 63 -7.68 -11.47 0.56
N ASP A 64 -6.64 -12.17 0.12
CA ASP A 64 -5.62 -12.80 0.96
C ASP A 64 -4.37 -11.93 1.09
N THR A 65 -4.51 -10.63 0.87
CA THR A 65 -3.34 -9.73 0.87
C THR A 65 -2.61 -9.77 2.20
N GLU A 66 -1.28 -9.78 2.10
CA GLU A 66 -0.39 -9.75 3.26
C GLU A 66 0.76 -8.80 2.97
N PHE A 67 0.94 -7.84 3.86
CA PHE A 67 2.05 -6.90 3.81
C PHE A 67 3.04 -7.26 4.90
N GLU A 68 4.29 -7.43 4.53
CA GLU A 68 5.37 -7.71 5.47
C GLU A 68 6.31 -6.52 5.53
N LEU A 69 6.54 -6.00 6.74
CA LEU A 69 7.48 -4.91 6.96
C LEU A 69 8.89 -5.48 7.02
N LYS A 70 9.74 -5.07 6.08
CA LYS A 70 11.12 -5.52 6.02
C LYS A 70 12.06 -4.58 6.77
N ASP A 71 11.85 -3.26 6.61
CA ASP A 71 12.64 -2.24 7.29
C ASP A 71 11.73 -1.10 7.71
N LEU A 72 12.05 -0.50 8.85
CA LEU A 72 11.45 0.75 9.30
C LEU A 72 12.57 1.68 9.70
N ILE A 73 12.62 2.85 9.07
CA ILE A 73 13.63 3.86 9.33
C ILE A 73 12.91 5.14 9.70
N GLU A 74 13.23 5.68 10.86
CA GLU A 74 12.59 6.91 11.36
C GLU A 74 13.60 8.03 11.39
N GLU A 75 13.20 9.20 10.89
CA GLU A 75 13.98 10.42 11.04
C GLU A 75 13.02 11.59 11.18
N GLY A 76 13.15 12.33 12.29
CA GLY A 76 12.26 13.45 12.58
C GLY A 76 10.83 12.97 12.70
N ASP A 77 9.95 13.54 11.90
CA ASP A 77 8.52 13.20 11.89
C ASP A 77 8.14 12.21 10.76
N LYS A 78 9.12 11.56 10.15
CA LYS A 78 8.89 10.67 9.02
C LYS A 78 9.37 9.25 9.30
N VAL A 79 8.64 8.29 8.74
CA VAL A 79 9.04 6.88 8.75
C VAL A 79 9.09 6.40 7.31
N ALA A 80 10.21 5.77 6.94
CA ALA A 80 10.31 5.05 5.67
C ALA A 80 10.13 3.56 5.97
N ALA A 81 9.19 2.93 5.27
CA ALA A 81 8.90 1.51 5.42
C ALA A 81 9.18 0.79 4.11
N ARG A 82 10.01 -0.25 4.16
CA ARG A 82 10.20 -1.14 3.02
C ARG A 82 9.31 -2.36 3.25
N ILE A 83 8.47 -2.64 2.27
CA ILE A 83 7.37 -3.60 2.41
C ILE A 83 7.40 -4.61 1.27
N MET A 84 7.11 -5.87 1.59
CA MET A 84 6.74 -6.89 0.60
C MET A 84 5.24 -7.09 0.67
N ALA A 85 4.57 -7.04 -0.48
CA ALA A 85 3.14 -7.27 -0.58
C ALA A 85 2.88 -8.53 -1.39
N ARG A 86 2.02 -9.41 -0.87
CA ARG A 86 1.66 -10.67 -1.52
C ARG A 86 0.15 -10.80 -1.55
N GLY A 87 -0.35 -11.50 -2.56
CA GLY A 87 -1.77 -11.81 -2.64
C GLY A 87 -2.10 -12.56 -3.91
N THR A 88 -3.33 -13.06 -3.96
CA THR A 88 -3.89 -13.74 -5.13
C THR A 88 -4.94 -12.84 -5.77
N HIS A 89 -4.81 -12.62 -7.07
CA HIS A 89 -5.69 -11.72 -7.82
C HIS A 89 -7.04 -12.37 -8.06
N LYS A 90 -8.00 -12.09 -7.19
CA LYS A 90 -9.34 -12.68 -7.24
C LYS A 90 -10.45 -11.67 -7.47
N GLY A 91 -10.13 -10.38 -7.47
CA GLY A 91 -11.08 -9.31 -7.77
C GLY A 91 -10.55 -8.38 -8.83
N THR A 92 -11.43 -7.62 -9.47
CA THR A 92 -11.02 -6.65 -10.48
C THR A 92 -10.09 -5.60 -9.88
N LEU A 93 -8.99 -5.31 -10.58
CA LEU A 93 -8.03 -4.28 -10.17
C LEU A 93 -7.75 -3.37 -11.36
N MET A 94 -8.04 -2.07 -11.22
CA MET A 94 -7.78 -1.07 -12.26
C MET A 94 -8.26 -1.55 -13.65
N GLY A 95 -9.45 -2.12 -13.69
CA GLY A 95 -10.05 -2.62 -14.94
C GLY A 95 -9.55 -3.99 -15.38
N ILE A 96 -8.63 -4.61 -14.65
CA ILE A 96 -8.12 -5.94 -14.98
C ILE A 96 -8.97 -6.99 -14.29
N ALA A 97 -9.60 -7.86 -15.09
CA ALA A 97 -10.41 -8.95 -14.57
C ALA A 97 -9.56 -9.93 -13.75
N PRO A 98 -10.15 -10.64 -12.77
CA PRO A 98 -9.40 -11.56 -11.93
C PRO A 98 -8.64 -12.60 -12.74
N THR A 99 -7.35 -12.75 -12.48
CA THR A 99 -6.49 -13.72 -13.16
C THR A 99 -6.27 -15.00 -12.37
N GLY A 100 -6.55 -14.98 -11.07
CA GLY A 100 -6.25 -16.09 -10.16
C GLY A 100 -4.78 -16.27 -9.85
N LYS A 101 -3.93 -15.39 -10.33
CA LYS A 101 -2.48 -15.52 -10.17
C LYS A 101 -2.01 -14.90 -8.87
N ARG A 102 -0.94 -15.48 -8.31
CA ARG A 102 -0.28 -14.92 -7.13
C ARG A 102 0.69 -13.83 -7.54
N VAL A 103 0.76 -12.80 -6.69
CA VAL A 103 1.64 -11.65 -6.89
C VAL A 103 2.47 -11.45 -5.64
N SER A 104 3.74 -11.12 -5.83
CA SER A 104 4.63 -10.73 -4.75
C SER A 104 5.50 -9.59 -5.26
N ILE A 105 5.33 -8.40 -4.66
CA ILE A 105 6.06 -7.20 -5.08
C ILE A 105 6.59 -6.44 -3.88
N GLY A 106 7.66 -5.69 -4.12
CA GLY A 106 8.22 -4.80 -3.11
C GLY A 106 7.77 -3.38 -3.32
N GLY A 107 7.86 -2.60 -2.25
CA GLY A 107 7.58 -1.18 -2.29
C GLY A 107 8.17 -0.46 -1.11
N ILE A 108 8.19 0.87 -1.22
CA ILE A 108 8.64 1.75 -0.15
C ILE A 108 7.58 2.82 0.04
N VAL A 109 7.25 3.07 1.30
CA VAL A 109 6.30 4.12 1.69
C VAL A 109 7.00 5.04 2.67
N ILE A 110 6.93 6.34 2.42
CA ILE A 110 7.37 7.34 3.37
C ILE A 110 6.12 8.00 3.94
N THR A 111 6.00 8.03 5.26
CA THR A 111 4.86 8.64 5.94
C THR A 111 5.32 9.72 6.88
N GLN A 112 4.70 10.88 6.78
CA GLN A 112 4.92 11.98 7.72
C GLN A 112 3.80 12.01 8.74
N PHE A 113 4.17 12.20 10.00
CA PHE A 113 3.24 12.19 11.13
C PHE A 113 3.20 13.55 11.81
N ARG A 114 2.04 13.86 12.40
CA ARG A 114 1.87 15.01 13.28
C ARG A 114 0.81 14.66 14.31
N ASP A 115 1.13 14.87 15.59
CA ASP A 115 0.22 14.58 16.70
C ASP A 115 -0.32 13.14 16.65
N GLY A 116 0.55 12.19 16.33
CA GLY A 116 0.21 10.77 16.30
C GLY A 116 -0.62 10.33 15.11
N LYS A 117 -0.76 11.17 14.09
CA LYS A 117 -1.54 10.85 12.89
C LYS A 117 -0.75 11.09 11.62
N GLN A 118 -1.04 10.30 10.60
CA GLN A 118 -0.45 10.49 9.28
C GLN A 118 -1.01 11.76 8.66
N VAL A 119 -0.13 12.62 8.17
CA VAL A 119 -0.54 13.86 7.50
C VAL A 119 -0.20 13.86 6.01
N GLU A 120 0.78 13.05 5.61
CA GLU A 120 1.10 12.86 4.19
C GLU A 120 1.89 11.56 4.02
N SER A 121 1.65 10.86 2.93
CA SER A 121 2.40 9.65 2.63
C SER A 121 2.66 9.52 1.14
N TRP A 122 3.81 8.91 0.81
CA TRP A 122 4.25 8.68 -0.57
C TRP A 122 4.57 7.22 -0.74
N SER A 123 3.87 6.56 -1.66
CA SER A 123 4.07 5.13 -1.93
C SER A 123 4.69 4.92 -3.29
N SER A 124 5.65 4.01 -3.35
CA SER A 124 6.24 3.57 -4.62
C SER A 124 6.33 2.06 -4.60
N TYR A 125 5.51 1.41 -5.40
CA TYR A 125 5.46 -0.04 -5.53
C TYR A 125 5.89 -0.46 -6.91
N ASP A 126 6.40 -1.69 -7.02
CA ASP A 126 6.75 -2.31 -8.31
C ASP A 126 5.47 -2.68 -9.06
N GLN A 127 4.77 -1.67 -9.57
CA GLN A 127 3.51 -1.85 -10.26
C GLN A 127 3.70 -2.58 -11.59
N LEU A 128 4.79 -2.28 -12.29
CA LEU A 128 5.11 -2.99 -13.53
C LEU A 128 5.34 -4.47 -13.26
N GLY A 129 6.09 -4.80 -12.21
CA GLY A 129 6.32 -6.19 -11.81
C GLY A 129 5.02 -6.91 -11.49
N MET A 130 4.08 -6.23 -10.83
CA MET A 130 2.77 -6.79 -10.58
C MET A 130 2.04 -7.12 -11.88
N LEU A 131 2.01 -6.19 -12.82
CA LEU A 131 1.33 -6.40 -14.11
C LEU A 131 1.99 -7.53 -14.90
N GLN A 132 3.30 -7.66 -14.82
CA GLN A 132 4.03 -8.77 -15.44
C GLN A 132 3.65 -10.11 -14.82
N GLN A 133 3.56 -10.15 -13.49
CA GLN A 133 3.18 -11.37 -12.77
C GLN A 133 1.73 -11.77 -13.06
N LEU A 134 0.86 -10.78 -13.28
CA LEU A 134 -0.52 -11.05 -13.67
C LEU A 134 -0.64 -11.47 -15.13
N GLY A 135 0.43 -11.30 -15.92
CA GLY A 135 0.43 -11.69 -17.31
C GLY A 135 -0.21 -10.70 -18.26
N VAL A 136 -0.49 -9.47 -17.80
CA VAL A 136 -1.13 -8.45 -18.65
C VAL A 136 -0.12 -7.60 -19.40
N VAL A 137 1.17 -7.67 -19.03
CA VAL A 137 2.27 -7.08 -19.80
C VAL A 137 3.41 -8.09 -19.87
N PRO A 138 4.26 -8.03 -20.92
CA PRO A 138 5.38 -8.97 -21.06
C PRO A 138 6.41 -8.78 -19.95
N SER A 139 7.02 -9.90 -19.52
CA SER A 139 8.15 -9.83 -18.61
C SER A 139 9.40 -9.42 -19.38
N MET A 140 10.18 -8.51 -18.82
CA MET A 140 11.44 -8.08 -19.45
C MET A 140 12.47 -9.20 -19.45
N GLN A 141 12.38 -10.14 -18.51
CA GLN A 141 13.31 -11.27 -18.44
C GLN A 141 12.95 -12.38 -19.42
N ALA A 142 11.72 -12.37 -19.93
CA ALA A 142 11.23 -13.35 -20.88
C ALA A 142 11.22 -12.78 -22.30
N ALA A 143 12.13 -11.83 -22.60
CA ALA A 143 12.21 -11.22 -23.92
C ALA A 143 12.37 -12.31 -24.98
N PRO A 144 11.62 -12.22 -26.10
CA PRO A 144 11.70 -13.24 -27.13
C PRO A 144 13.09 -13.29 -27.73
N ARG A 145 13.49 -14.48 -28.11
CA ARG A 145 14.73 -14.69 -28.84
C ARG A 145 14.45 -14.72 -30.32
N THR A 146 15.29 -14.08 -31.04
CA THR A 146 15.19 -14.09 -32.49
C THR A 146 16.21 -15.04 -33.09
#